data_2b9d9f33b5e155c1712d494e5228d122
#
_entry.id   2b9d9f33b5e155c1712d494e5228d122
#
_cell.length_a   1.000
_cell.length_b   1.000
_cell.length_c   1.000
_cell.angle_alpha   90.00
_cell.angle_beta   90.00
_cell.angle_gamma   90.00
#
_symmetry.space_group_name_H-M   'P 1'
#
loop_
_entity.id
_entity.type
_entity.pdbx_description
1 polymer ?
#
loop_
_entity_poly.entity_id
_entity_poly.type
_entity_poly.pdbx_seq_one_letter_code
_entity_poly.pdbx_strand_id
1 'polypeptide(L)'
;FLGDVRKKKPGVLYVNECYLSCYIYAAKPSEAFFDNGWQTVNLKIVTDHPVWVYEQKISIQPIASDTKAASDAKAYPYGYEYGYPISRTAVRLTVDHYADSDFQMTIYGPAVEISITIADHPYIVHYQVEQGEYLTIDSREIQPADRRIFLVKNNGEKVNVFNYRDSTYSVLQKIP
;
A
#
# COMPACT_ATOMS: atom_id res chain seq x y z
N PHE A 1 -18.70 -17.19 -13.91
CA PHE A 1 -18.52 -18.24 -12.92
C PHE A 1 -17.64 -19.40 -13.43
N LEU A 2 -18.18 -20.35 -14.21
CA LEU A 2 -17.38 -21.44 -14.81
C LEU A 2 -16.33 -20.93 -15.82
N GLY A 3 -16.61 -19.82 -16.49
CA GLY A 3 -15.67 -19.16 -17.40
C GLY A 3 -14.41 -18.63 -16.70
N ASP A 4 -14.54 -18.16 -15.48
CA ASP A 4 -13.41 -17.60 -14.71
C ASP A 4 -12.53 -18.72 -14.15
N VAL A 5 -13.13 -19.83 -13.70
CA VAL A 5 -12.39 -21.04 -13.31
C VAL A 5 -11.57 -21.59 -14.48
N ARG A 6 -12.16 -21.65 -15.69
CA ARG A 6 -11.45 -22.11 -16.89
C ARG A 6 -10.31 -21.17 -17.30
N LYS A 7 -10.46 -19.87 -17.07
CA LYS A 7 -9.45 -18.86 -17.35
C LYS A 7 -8.39 -18.75 -16.25
N LYS A 8 -8.50 -19.53 -15.17
CA LYS A 8 -7.64 -19.45 -13.98
C LYS A 8 -7.59 -18.05 -13.38
N LYS A 9 -8.69 -17.31 -13.48
CA LYS A 9 -8.82 -15.98 -12.90
C LYS A 9 -9.70 -16.07 -11.67
N PRO A 10 -9.16 -15.90 -10.45
CA PRO A 10 -9.96 -15.93 -9.25
C PRO A 10 -10.93 -14.75 -9.20
N GLY A 11 -12.08 -14.99 -8.62
CA GLY A 11 -12.99 -13.95 -8.19
C GLY A 11 -12.63 -13.46 -6.79
N VAL A 12 -13.32 -12.44 -6.33
CA VAL A 12 -13.16 -11.88 -4.98
C VAL A 12 -14.48 -11.99 -4.24
N LEU A 13 -14.45 -12.66 -3.10
CA LEU A 13 -15.59 -12.76 -2.19
C LEU A 13 -15.40 -11.73 -1.08
N TYR A 14 -16.34 -10.81 -0.96
CA TYR A 14 -16.35 -9.82 0.12
C TYR A 14 -17.28 -10.28 1.25
N VAL A 15 -16.81 -10.20 2.48
CA VAL A 15 -17.60 -10.41 3.68
C VAL A 15 -17.24 -9.28 4.66
N ASN A 16 -18.19 -8.40 4.94
CA ASN A 16 -17.97 -7.15 5.65
C ASN A 16 -16.86 -6.32 4.97
N GLU A 17 -15.82 -5.98 5.70
CA GLU A 17 -14.67 -5.18 5.23
C GLU A 17 -13.51 -6.03 4.72
N CYS A 18 -13.63 -7.37 4.80
CA CYS A 18 -12.60 -8.30 4.36
C CYS A 18 -12.94 -8.91 3.01
N TYR A 19 -11.92 -9.32 2.28
CA TYR A 19 -12.11 -10.08 1.06
C TYR A 19 -11.21 -11.32 1.00
N LEU A 20 -11.66 -12.30 0.22
CA LEU A 20 -10.95 -13.53 -0.06
C LEU A 20 -10.88 -13.74 -1.58
N SER A 21 -9.67 -13.95 -2.10
CA SER A 21 -9.50 -14.37 -3.50
C SER A 21 -9.83 -15.86 -3.63
N CYS A 22 -10.82 -16.20 -4.41
CA CYS A 22 -11.30 -17.58 -4.48
C CYS A 22 -12.00 -17.91 -5.81
N TYR A 23 -12.18 -19.20 -6.03
CA TYR A 23 -13.02 -19.73 -7.09
C TYR A 23 -14.28 -20.35 -6.49
N ILE A 24 -15.45 -19.94 -6.96
CA ILE A 24 -16.69 -20.61 -6.61
C ILE A 24 -16.89 -21.72 -7.62
N TYR A 25 -16.88 -22.96 -7.23
CA TYR A 25 -17.02 -24.11 -8.14
C TYR A 25 -18.41 -24.76 -8.12
N ALA A 26 -19.22 -24.50 -7.10
CA ALA A 26 -20.59 -24.93 -7.04
C ALA A 26 -21.47 -23.93 -6.29
N ALA A 27 -22.69 -23.76 -6.75
CA ALA A 27 -23.75 -23.03 -6.09
C ALA A 27 -25.02 -23.88 -6.17
N LYS A 28 -25.57 -24.25 -5.03
CA LYS A 28 -26.82 -25.01 -4.96
C LYS A 28 -27.83 -24.26 -4.11
N PRO A 29 -29.02 -23.94 -4.62
CA PRO A 29 -30.09 -23.45 -3.77
C PRO A 29 -30.46 -24.57 -2.77
N SER A 30 -30.52 -24.25 -1.51
CA SER A 30 -30.88 -25.20 -0.45
C SER A 30 -32.39 -25.22 -0.20
N GLU A 31 -33.00 -24.05 -0.17
CA GLU A 31 -34.42 -23.87 0.07
C GLU A 31 -34.90 -22.60 -0.63
N ALA A 32 -36.11 -22.63 -1.17
CA ALA A 32 -36.78 -21.45 -1.70
C ALA A 32 -38.01 -21.17 -0.83
N PHE A 33 -38.01 -20.06 -0.11
CA PHE A 33 -39.19 -19.58 0.60
C PHE A 33 -39.91 -18.59 -0.31
N PHE A 34 -40.97 -19.04 -0.93
CA PHE A 34 -41.71 -18.25 -1.92
C PHE A 34 -42.49 -17.09 -1.29
N ASP A 35 -42.84 -17.19 -0.01
CA ASP A 35 -43.65 -16.16 0.67
C ASP A 35 -42.91 -14.88 1.03
N ASN A 36 -41.58 -14.92 1.22
CA ASN A 36 -40.79 -13.78 1.66
C ASN A 36 -39.74 -13.31 0.62
N GLY A 37 -39.67 -13.92 -0.54
CA GLY A 37 -38.69 -13.55 -1.58
C GLY A 37 -37.23 -13.89 -1.23
N TRP A 38 -36.96 -14.67 -0.20
CA TRP A 38 -35.62 -15.07 0.21
C TRP A 38 -35.27 -16.46 -0.33
N GLN A 39 -34.04 -16.61 -0.78
CA GLN A 39 -33.50 -17.88 -1.19
C GLN A 39 -32.13 -18.10 -0.53
N THR A 40 -31.98 -19.25 0.11
CA THR A 40 -30.67 -19.67 0.64
C THR A 40 -29.90 -20.43 -0.43
N VAL A 41 -28.66 -20.01 -0.65
CA VAL A 41 -27.75 -20.63 -1.63
C VAL A 41 -26.50 -21.12 -0.93
N ASN A 42 -26.20 -22.39 -1.04
CA ASN A 42 -24.96 -22.98 -0.55
C ASN A 42 -23.87 -22.81 -1.61
N LEU A 43 -22.86 -22.02 -1.28
CA LEU A 43 -21.69 -21.79 -2.12
C LEU A 43 -20.56 -22.72 -1.69
N LYS A 44 -19.92 -23.39 -2.65
CA LYS A 44 -18.67 -24.11 -2.46
C LYS A 44 -17.55 -23.31 -3.11
N ILE A 45 -16.60 -22.90 -2.29
CA ILE A 45 -15.46 -22.09 -2.71
C ILE A 45 -14.16 -22.86 -2.52
N VAL A 46 -13.16 -22.55 -3.34
CA VAL A 46 -11.79 -23.03 -3.22
C VAL A 46 -10.85 -21.84 -3.38
N THR A 47 -9.79 -21.80 -2.61
CA THR A 47 -8.80 -20.72 -2.66
C THR A 47 -7.39 -21.28 -2.60
N ASP A 48 -6.48 -20.66 -3.34
CA ASP A 48 -5.05 -20.95 -3.28
C ASP A 48 -4.39 -20.24 -2.08
N HIS A 49 -5.01 -19.15 -1.58
CA HIS A 49 -4.57 -18.37 -0.45
C HIS A 49 -5.70 -18.24 0.59
N PRO A 50 -5.76 -19.13 1.59
CA PRO A 50 -6.85 -19.18 2.56
C PRO A 50 -6.72 -18.10 3.65
N VAL A 51 -6.49 -16.85 3.24
CA VAL A 51 -6.33 -15.70 4.12
C VAL A 51 -7.34 -14.63 3.74
N TRP A 52 -8.09 -14.16 4.74
CA TRP A 52 -8.94 -12.98 4.60
C TRP A 52 -8.08 -11.73 4.62
N VAL A 53 -8.27 -10.88 3.63
CA VAL A 53 -7.53 -9.63 3.49
C VAL A 53 -8.41 -8.46 3.90
N TYR A 54 -7.91 -7.64 4.79
CA TYR A 54 -8.44 -6.33 5.13
C TYR A 54 -7.54 -5.25 4.51
N GLU A 55 -8.11 -4.32 3.77
CA GLU A 55 -7.37 -3.22 3.16
C GLU A 55 -7.67 -1.91 3.86
N GLN A 56 -6.63 -1.22 4.30
CA GLN A 56 -6.71 0.14 4.82
C GLN A 56 -5.95 1.11 3.92
N LYS A 57 -6.60 2.19 3.51
CA LYS A 57 -5.97 3.28 2.75
C LYS A 57 -5.65 4.44 3.67
N ILE A 58 -4.40 4.89 3.63
CA ILE A 58 -3.91 5.99 4.43
C ILE A 58 -3.29 7.01 3.50
N SER A 59 -3.73 8.26 3.62
CA SER A 59 -3.15 9.37 2.88
C SER A 59 -2.32 10.23 3.83
N ILE A 60 -1.05 10.38 3.53
CA ILE A 60 -0.12 11.19 4.29
C ILE A 60 0.23 12.39 3.42
N GLN A 61 -0.09 13.58 3.90
CA GLN A 61 0.36 14.82 3.25
C GLN A 61 1.64 15.29 3.94
N PRO A 62 2.73 15.52 3.19
CA PRO A 62 3.90 16.14 3.77
C PRO A 62 3.52 17.54 4.25
N ILE A 63 3.90 17.88 5.46
CA ILE A 63 3.84 19.27 5.91
C ILE A 63 4.92 19.97 5.09
N ALA A 64 4.50 20.91 4.24
CA ALA A 64 5.44 21.79 3.58
C ALA A 64 6.26 22.47 4.67
N SER A 65 7.57 22.23 4.69
CA SER A 65 8.48 23.02 5.50
C SER A 65 8.54 24.39 4.84
N ASP A 66 7.58 25.24 5.17
CA ASP A 66 7.74 26.65 4.90
C ASP A 66 9.05 27.06 5.57
N THR A 67 9.97 27.58 4.77
CA THR A 67 11.22 28.18 5.23
C THR A 67 10.98 29.34 6.23
N LYS A 68 9.74 29.66 6.52
CA LYS A 68 9.31 30.57 7.60
C LYS A 68 9.24 29.94 8.99
N ALA A 69 9.27 28.62 9.13
CA ALA A 69 9.29 27.96 10.44
C ALA A 69 10.61 28.13 11.19
N ALA A 70 11.64 28.65 10.56
CA ALA A 70 12.88 29.08 11.25
C ALA A 70 12.67 30.29 12.18
N SER A 71 11.53 31.02 12.04
CA SER A 71 11.23 32.19 12.90
C SER A 71 10.54 31.84 14.21
N ASP A 72 9.96 30.61 14.31
CA ASP A 72 9.30 30.13 15.53
C ASP A 72 10.17 29.18 16.36
N ALA A 73 11.43 28.96 15.96
CA ALA A 73 12.42 28.34 16.82
C ALA A 73 12.57 29.20 18.08
N LYS A 74 12.17 28.70 19.24
CA LYS A 74 12.42 29.35 20.51
C LYS A 74 13.93 29.58 20.62
N ALA A 75 14.37 30.81 20.31
CA ALA A 75 15.74 31.21 20.51
C ALA A 75 16.03 31.21 22.03
N TYR A 76 16.90 30.33 22.47
CA TYR A 76 17.49 30.44 23.79
C TYR A 76 18.32 31.70 23.81
N PRO A 77 18.34 32.44 24.91
CA PRO A 77 19.04 33.75 25.01
C PRO A 77 20.58 33.66 24.98
N TYR A 78 21.13 32.51 24.72
CA TYR A 78 22.55 32.27 24.52
C TYR A 78 22.74 31.78 23.09
N GLY A 79 23.36 32.57 22.25
CA GLY A 79 23.54 32.47 20.80
C GLY A 79 24.11 31.15 20.24
N TYR A 80 23.52 30.05 20.58
CA TYR A 80 23.72 28.76 19.94
C TYR A 80 22.61 28.55 18.93
N GLU A 81 22.94 28.65 17.67
CA GLU A 81 22.06 28.27 16.55
C GLU A 81 21.89 26.76 16.51
N TYR A 82 21.14 26.18 17.43
CA TYR A 82 20.62 24.86 17.29
C TYR A 82 19.21 24.97 16.68
N GLY A 83 19.16 25.11 15.37
CA GLY A 83 17.95 24.88 14.60
C GLY A 83 17.63 23.42 14.67
N TYR A 84 16.69 22.99 15.50
CA TYR A 84 16.07 21.69 15.36
C TYR A 84 15.15 21.75 14.14
N PRO A 85 15.42 21.03 13.06
CA PRO A 85 14.47 20.97 11.95
C PRO A 85 13.22 20.26 12.45
N ILE A 86 12.17 21.02 12.76
CA ILE A 86 10.82 20.49 13.02
C ILE A 86 10.22 20.15 11.67
N SER A 87 10.63 19.05 11.07
CA SER A 87 10.08 18.65 9.79
C SER A 87 10.16 17.14 9.62
N ARG A 88 9.61 16.42 10.58
CA ARG A 88 9.26 15.03 10.35
C ARG A 88 7.76 14.88 10.64
N THR A 89 6.97 14.73 9.59
CA THR A 89 5.58 14.34 9.76
C THR A 89 5.57 12.88 10.19
N ALA A 90 5.46 12.65 11.48
CA ALA A 90 5.25 11.31 12.00
C ALA A 90 3.73 11.06 12.08
N VAL A 91 3.26 10.07 11.35
CA VAL A 91 1.88 9.58 11.43
C VAL A 91 1.90 8.26 12.20
N ARG A 92 1.18 8.20 13.30
CA ARG A 92 1.02 6.96 14.04
C ARG A 92 -0.08 6.15 13.39
N LEU A 93 0.26 4.96 12.92
CA LEU A 93 -0.67 3.97 12.40
C LEU A 93 -0.72 2.82 13.41
N THR A 94 -1.92 2.38 13.72
CA THR A 94 -2.11 1.13 14.45
C THR A 94 -2.69 0.13 13.47
N VAL A 95 -1.96 -0.94 13.24
CA VAL A 95 -2.40 -2.04 12.39
C VAL A 95 -2.69 -3.22 13.30
N ASP A 96 -3.94 -3.65 13.34
CA ASP A 96 -4.38 -4.77 14.17
C ASP A 96 -4.30 -6.05 13.34
N HIS A 97 -3.12 -6.66 13.33
CA HIS A 97 -2.88 -7.94 12.66
C HIS A 97 -1.83 -8.76 13.41
N TYR A 98 -1.83 -10.06 13.16
CA TYR A 98 -0.93 -11.02 13.81
C TYR A 98 0.24 -11.46 12.91
N ALA A 99 0.32 -10.97 11.69
CA ALA A 99 1.33 -11.33 10.70
C ALA A 99 1.77 -10.10 9.92
N ASP A 100 2.97 -10.14 9.36
CA ASP A 100 3.52 -9.06 8.56
C ASP A 100 2.59 -8.70 7.40
N SER A 101 2.31 -7.41 7.25
CA SER A 101 1.38 -6.89 6.25
C SER A 101 2.08 -6.50 4.96
N ASP A 102 1.53 -6.93 3.84
CA ASP A 102 1.89 -6.38 2.54
C ASP A 102 1.39 -4.95 2.42
N PHE A 103 2.11 -4.14 1.66
CA PHE A 103 1.73 -2.76 1.38
C PHE A 103 1.90 -2.39 -0.09
N GLN A 104 1.18 -1.37 -0.49
CA GLN A 104 1.43 -0.62 -1.71
C GLN A 104 1.58 0.85 -1.33
N MET A 105 2.73 1.42 -1.63
CA MET A 105 3.05 2.81 -1.35
C MET A 105 3.08 3.59 -2.67
N THR A 106 2.39 4.73 -2.71
CA THR A 106 2.41 5.63 -3.87
C THR A 106 2.91 6.99 -3.41
N ILE A 107 3.98 7.47 -4.03
CA ILE A 107 4.66 8.71 -3.70
C ILE A 107 4.51 9.65 -4.88
N TYR A 108 3.81 10.75 -4.67
CA TYR A 108 3.57 11.76 -5.69
C TYR A 108 4.71 12.77 -5.70
N GLY A 109 5.13 13.19 -6.90
CA GLY A 109 6.10 14.26 -7.08
C GLY A 109 5.51 15.67 -6.86
N PRO A 110 6.38 16.68 -6.66
CA PRO A 110 7.84 16.57 -6.78
C PRO A 110 8.52 15.99 -5.53
N ALA A 111 9.47 15.06 -5.74
CA ALA A 111 10.30 14.50 -4.67
C ALA A 111 11.71 14.24 -5.21
N VAL A 112 12.72 14.76 -4.53
CA VAL A 112 14.12 14.65 -4.98
C VAL A 112 14.77 13.38 -4.48
N GLU A 113 14.49 13.00 -3.24
CA GLU A 113 14.99 11.80 -2.59
C GLU A 113 13.86 11.19 -1.76
N ILE A 114 13.66 9.89 -1.91
CA ILE A 114 12.59 9.19 -1.23
C ILE A 114 13.20 8.38 -0.09
N SER A 115 12.88 8.78 1.14
CA SER A 115 13.26 8.06 2.35
C SER A 115 12.07 8.08 3.32
N ILE A 116 11.47 6.92 3.53
CA ILE A 116 10.29 6.76 4.38
C ILE A 116 10.61 5.66 5.40
N THR A 117 10.40 5.93 6.67
CA THR A 117 10.62 4.95 7.74
C THR A 117 9.28 4.49 8.29
N ILE A 118 9.04 3.17 8.32
CA ILE A 118 7.85 2.56 8.88
C ILE A 118 8.31 1.45 9.83
N ALA A 119 7.86 1.50 11.09
CA ALA A 119 8.24 0.53 12.13
C ALA A 119 9.77 0.33 12.20
N ASP A 120 10.51 1.44 12.24
CA ASP A 120 11.98 1.50 12.29
C ASP A 120 12.72 0.93 11.06
N HIS A 121 12.00 0.49 10.03
CA HIS A 121 12.59 0.05 8.77
C HIS A 121 12.55 1.17 7.73
N PRO A 122 13.70 1.56 7.12
CA PRO A 122 13.75 2.58 6.09
C PRO A 122 13.46 1.99 4.70
N TYR A 123 12.62 2.67 3.94
CA TYR A 123 12.30 2.42 2.54
C TYR A 123 12.91 3.55 1.72
N ILE A 124 14.02 3.26 1.03
CA ILE A 124 14.82 4.27 0.34
C ILE A 124 14.89 3.97 -1.15
N VAL A 125 14.57 4.98 -1.97
CA VAL A 125 14.71 4.93 -3.43
C VAL A 125 15.41 6.20 -3.90
N HIS A 126 16.59 6.03 -4.49
CA HIS A 126 17.42 7.11 -5.02
C HIS A 126 16.95 7.51 -6.42
N TYR A 127 15.76 8.06 -6.49
CA TYR A 127 15.16 8.50 -7.75
C TYR A 127 14.36 9.79 -7.55
N GLN A 128 14.48 10.70 -8.50
CA GLN A 128 13.73 11.94 -8.51
C GLN A 128 12.38 11.72 -9.21
N VAL A 129 11.31 12.15 -8.55
CA VAL A 129 9.95 12.12 -9.09
C VAL A 129 9.55 13.55 -9.43
N GLU A 130 9.27 13.81 -10.68
CA GLU A 130 8.90 15.15 -11.16
C GLU A 130 7.43 15.50 -10.81
N GLN A 131 7.09 16.76 -10.94
CA GLN A 131 5.72 17.22 -10.71
C GLN A 131 4.73 16.52 -11.67
N GLY A 132 3.67 15.92 -11.11
CA GLY A 132 2.64 15.21 -11.85
C GLY A 132 2.99 13.73 -12.11
N GLU A 133 4.19 13.30 -11.80
CA GLU A 133 4.58 11.90 -11.81
C GLU A 133 4.34 11.26 -10.45
N TYR A 134 4.34 9.93 -10.40
CA TYR A 134 4.32 9.21 -9.13
C TYR A 134 5.09 7.90 -9.21
N LEU A 135 5.72 7.55 -8.09
CA LEU A 135 6.43 6.30 -7.88
C LEU A 135 5.58 5.36 -7.05
N THR A 136 5.53 4.09 -7.46
CA THR A 136 4.82 3.04 -6.72
C THR A 136 5.81 1.97 -6.27
N ILE A 137 5.71 1.59 -5.00
CA ILE A 137 6.39 0.46 -4.38
C ILE A 137 5.32 -0.55 -3.95
N ASP A 138 5.42 -1.80 -4.40
CA ASP A 138 4.46 -2.86 -4.10
C ASP A 138 5.19 -4.05 -3.47
N SER A 139 4.94 -4.32 -2.19
CA SER A 139 5.56 -5.44 -1.47
C SER A 139 4.91 -6.79 -1.77
N ARG A 140 3.71 -6.79 -2.34
CA ARG A 140 2.95 -8.02 -2.63
C ARG A 140 3.68 -8.90 -3.65
N GLU A 141 3.69 -10.20 -3.42
CA GLU A 141 4.40 -11.18 -4.25
C GLU A 141 3.68 -11.55 -5.57
N ILE A 142 2.80 -10.68 -6.05
CA ILE A 142 2.02 -10.90 -7.28
C ILE A 142 2.92 -10.78 -8.52
N GLN A 143 3.97 -9.95 -8.43
CA GLN A 143 4.90 -9.67 -9.51
C GLN A 143 6.34 -10.05 -9.11
N PRO A 144 7.22 -10.38 -10.06
CA PRO A 144 8.66 -10.48 -9.80
C PRO A 144 9.20 -9.21 -9.13
N ALA A 145 10.21 -9.36 -8.27
CA ALA A 145 10.73 -8.26 -7.45
C ALA A 145 11.16 -7.05 -8.28
N ASP A 146 11.76 -7.28 -9.43
CA ASP A 146 12.22 -6.25 -10.38
C ASP A 146 11.08 -5.43 -11.01
N ARG A 147 9.84 -5.87 -10.88
CA ARG A 147 8.65 -5.17 -11.42
C ARG A 147 7.77 -4.55 -10.35
N ARG A 148 8.23 -4.53 -9.10
CA ARG A 148 7.45 -4.01 -7.98
C ARG A 148 7.72 -2.54 -7.67
N ILE A 149 8.72 -1.93 -8.30
CA ILE A 149 9.03 -0.51 -8.14
C ILE A 149 9.02 0.14 -9.52
N PHE A 150 8.06 1.01 -9.74
CA PHE A 150 7.91 1.69 -11.02
C PHE A 150 7.47 3.14 -10.87
N LEU A 151 7.96 3.97 -11.78
CA LEU A 151 7.53 5.33 -11.95
C LEU A 151 6.43 5.38 -13.03
N VAL A 152 5.39 6.14 -12.78
CA VAL A 152 4.40 6.50 -13.79
C VAL A 152 4.59 7.97 -14.13
N LYS A 153 4.98 8.21 -15.39
CA LYS A 153 5.20 9.55 -15.92
C LYS A 153 3.89 10.26 -16.25
N ASN A 154 3.97 11.55 -16.50
CA ASN A 154 2.82 12.38 -16.91
C ASN A 154 2.11 11.88 -18.18
N ASN A 155 2.81 11.18 -19.06
CA ASN A 155 2.25 10.58 -20.27
C ASN A 155 1.62 9.20 -20.05
N GLY A 156 1.61 8.70 -18.80
CA GLY A 156 1.12 7.37 -18.45
C GLY A 156 2.12 6.23 -18.68
N GLU A 157 3.32 6.51 -19.16
CA GLU A 157 4.38 5.52 -19.33
C GLU A 157 4.84 4.99 -17.98
N LYS A 158 4.97 3.65 -17.87
CA LYS A 158 5.52 2.99 -16.69
C LYS A 158 6.99 2.65 -16.92
N VAL A 159 7.86 3.18 -16.07
CA VAL A 159 9.30 2.95 -16.10
C VAL A 159 9.69 2.15 -14.87
N ASN A 160 10.39 1.03 -15.07
CA ASN A 160 10.95 0.26 -13.97
C ASN A 160 12.13 1.01 -13.34
N VAL A 161 12.03 1.30 -12.06
CA VAL A 161 13.06 2.00 -11.28
C VAL A 161 13.61 1.14 -10.14
N PHE A 162 13.44 -0.17 -10.21
CA PHE A 162 13.89 -1.12 -9.19
C PHE A 162 15.39 -1.02 -8.88
N ASN A 163 16.21 -0.70 -9.88
CA ASN A 163 17.66 -0.57 -9.72
C ASN A 163 18.10 0.66 -8.92
N TYR A 164 17.20 1.61 -8.69
CA TYR A 164 17.46 2.81 -7.91
C TYR A 164 17.12 2.64 -6.42
N ARG A 165 16.73 1.44 -5.98
CA ARG A 165 16.53 1.15 -4.56
C ARG A 165 17.85 1.18 -3.81
N ASP A 166 17.81 1.50 -2.55
CA ASP A 166 18.96 1.29 -1.66
C ASP A 166 19.31 -0.21 -1.58
N SER A 167 20.59 -0.53 -1.53
CA SER A 167 21.08 -1.91 -1.48
C SER A 167 21.17 -2.46 -0.06
N THR A 168 21.16 -1.59 0.94
CA THR A 168 21.32 -1.96 2.36
C THR A 168 20.01 -2.42 2.97
N TYR A 169 18.90 -1.77 2.57
CA TYR A 169 17.58 -2.03 3.12
C TYR A 169 16.62 -2.54 2.04
N SER A 170 15.84 -3.55 2.38
CA SER A 170 14.84 -4.06 1.44
C SER A 170 13.64 -3.13 1.36
N VAL A 171 13.42 -2.50 0.22
CA VAL A 171 12.22 -1.67 -0.03
C VAL A 171 10.94 -2.49 -0.21
N LEU A 172 11.03 -3.81 -0.23
CA LEU A 172 9.90 -4.73 -0.34
C LEU A 172 9.61 -5.47 0.96
N GLN A 173 10.28 -5.11 2.06
CA GLN A 173 10.02 -5.70 3.36
C GLN A 173 8.60 -5.38 3.81
N LYS A 174 7.87 -6.40 4.25
CA LYS A 174 6.53 -6.26 4.80
C LYS A 174 6.56 -5.46 6.09
N ILE A 175 5.46 -4.80 6.41
CA ILE A 175 5.29 -4.05 7.66
C ILE A 175 4.99 -5.05 8.78
N PRO A 176 5.79 -5.07 9.87
CA PRO A 176 5.61 -5.98 10.98
C PRO A 176 4.41 -5.65 11.84
#